data_e485354830e8916386e3586e708f2656
#
_entry.id   e485354830e8916386e3586e708f2656
#
_cell.length_a   1.000
_cell.length_b   1.000
_cell.length_c   1.000
_cell.angle_alpha   90.00
_cell.angle_beta   90.00
_cell.angle_gamma   90.00
#
_symmetry.space_group_name_H-M   'P 1'
#
loop_
_entity.id
_entity.type
_entity.pdbx_description
1 polymer ?
#
loop_
_entity_poly.entity_id
_entity_poly.type
_entity_poly.pdbx_seq_one_letter_code
_entity_poly.pdbx_strand_id
1 'polypeptide(L)'
;MSIQKKILSMTIGPVVLLGLLSIFFMLTTVRSSMMEEIEEGLKGTAAATLAAYDQNTGDYMESSNGDIWKGSYNISHSESLVDRIKDNTGMDVTFFYGDRRIMTSALDSNGDRILNSPAGERIVEKVLQNGEEYFSNSVSLDGVMNYGYFMPVYQNGSDDEIIGMVFVGTDKESKDAVVNGIIFGIGAAVCVAMILCIGVGLKLATSISHNIKKSISIMGRVAEGDLTVWVDDKMLKRKDEIGDLSRVTVKLKDTLKGILKGISENSASLLEASKALGTAADTTNGTMNEVQNAVSQVVANSTEQSKNSESTSENMRIMGEHITETSTEVDTLLSLIHISEPTRLGMIS
;
A
#
# COMPACT_ATOMS: atom_id res chain seq x y z
N MET A 1 -15.26 -2.07 9.32
CA MET A 1 -15.02 -1.30 8.08
C MET A 1 -14.44 -2.26 7.04
N SER A 2 -14.99 -2.35 5.83
CA SER A 2 -14.49 -3.29 4.81
C SER A 2 -13.09 -2.90 4.34
N ILE A 3 -12.28 -3.87 3.90
CA ILE A 3 -10.92 -3.65 3.34
C ILE A 3 -10.95 -2.57 2.26
N GLN A 4 -11.98 -2.60 1.39
CA GLN A 4 -12.18 -1.61 0.34
C GLN A 4 -12.29 -0.17 0.89
N LYS A 5 -13.07 0.05 1.96
CA LYS A 5 -13.23 1.37 2.58
C LYS A 5 -11.94 1.85 3.24
N LYS A 6 -11.14 0.95 3.82
CA LYS A 6 -9.83 1.30 4.41
C LYS A 6 -8.83 1.72 3.33
N ILE A 7 -8.70 0.95 2.24
CA ILE A 7 -7.81 1.30 1.13
C ILE A 7 -8.26 2.63 0.51
N LEU A 8 -9.57 2.82 0.31
CA LEU A 8 -10.12 4.04 -0.28
C LEU A 8 -9.82 5.28 0.57
N SER A 9 -10.00 5.21 1.88
CA SER A 9 -9.68 6.33 2.78
C SER A 9 -8.19 6.64 2.83
N MET A 10 -7.32 5.62 2.76
CA MET A 10 -5.86 5.80 2.73
C MET A 10 -5.35 6.39 1.41
N THR A 11 -6.01 6.15 0.29
CA THR A 11 -5.58 6.66 -1.02
C THR A 11 -6.21 8.00 -1.36
N ILE A 12 -7.51 8.19 -1.11
CA ILE A 12 -8.24 9.41 -1.46
C ILE A 12 -8.01 10.52 -0.44
N GLY A 13 -7.97 10.19 0.85
CA GLY A 13 -7.79 11.19 1.91
C GLY A 13 -6.59 12.12 1.71
N PRO A 14 -5.37 11.60 1.55
CA PRO A 14 -4.18 12.41 1.29
C PRO A 14 -4.26 13.21 -0.02
N VAL A 15 -4.82 12.65 -1.08
CA VAL A 15 -4.94 13.33 -2.39
C VAL A 15 -5.85 14.54 -2.28
N VAL A 16 -7.01 14.40 -1.64
CA VAL A 16 -7.95 15.49 -1.41
C VAL A 16 -7.34 16.56 -0.51
N LEU A 17 -6.68 16.14 0.59
CA LEU A 17 -6.02 17.08 1.51
C LEU A 17 -4.94 17.88 0.79
N LEU A 18 -4.05 17.24 0.04
CA LEU A 18 -3.00 17.90 -0.71
C LEU A 18 -3.56 18.82 -1.80
N GLY A 19 -4.61 18.40 -2.49
CA GLY A 19 -5.30 19.25 -3.47
C GLY A 19 -5.89 20.52 -2.86
N LEU A 20 -6.57 20.38 -1.72
CA LEU A 20 -7.11 21.55 -0.99
C LEU A 20 -6.00 22.49 -0.47
N LEU A 21 -4.92 21.92 0.08
CA LEU A 21 -3.76 22.71 0.51
C LEU A 21 -3.09 23.42 -0.66
N SER A 22 -2.95 22.78 -1.81
CA SER A 22 -2.39 23.38 -3.03
C SER A 22 -3.24 24.54 -3.52
N ILE A 23 -4.57 24.40 -3.54
CA ILE A 23 -5.49 25.47 -3.92
C ILE A 23 -5.40 26.64 -2.93
N PHE A 24 -5.40 26.35 -1.64
CA PHE A 24 -5.26 27.38 -0.61
C PHE A 24 -3.94 28.16 -0.75
N PHE A 25 -2.82 27.45 -0.90
CA PHE A 25 -1.51 28.06 -1.10
C PHE A 25 -1.45 28.88 -2.39
N MET A 26 -2.04 28.39 -3.47
CA MET A 26 -2.12 29.11 -4.73
C MET A 26 -2.89 30.42 -4.59
N LEU A 27 -4.08 30.40 -3.96
CA LEU A 27 -4.92 31.59 -3.79
C LEU A 27 -4.23 32.67 -2.96
N THR A 28 -3.42 32.29 -1.97
CA THR A 28 -2.71 33.23 -1.10
C THR A 28 -1.42 33.70 -1.73
N THR A 29 -0.55 32.79 -2.15
CA THR A 29 0.81 33.12 -2.60
C THR A 29 0.85 33.73 -3.99
N VAL A 30 0.12 33.13 -4.96
CA VAL A 30 0.14 33.67 -6.36
C VAL A 30 -0.41 35.08 -6.38
N ARG A 31 -1.53 35.32 -5.69
CA ARG A 31 -2.12 36.67 -5.62
C ARG A 31 -1.18 37.65 -4.96
N SER A 32 -0.55 37.28 -3.83
CA SER A 32 0.39 38.17 -3.13
C SER A 32 1.61 38.50 -4.00
N SER A 33 2.24 37.48 -4.59
CA SER A 33 3.42 37.70 -5.45
C SER A 33 3.11 38.51 -6.70
N MET A 34 1.94 38.31 -7.32
CA MET A 34 1.53 39.11 -8.48
C MET A 34 1.25 40.58 -8.11
N MET A 35 0.72 40.83 -6.89
CA MET A 35 0.53 42.20 -6.39
C MET A 35 1.88 42.88 -6.15
N GLU A 36 2.84 42.20 -5.55
CA GLU A 36 4.20 42.68 -5.33
C GLU A 36 4.91 43.00 -6.66
N GLU A 37 4.77 42.13 -7.67
CA GLU A 37 5.33 42.39 -9.00
C GLU A 37 4.69 43.61 -9.69
N ILE A 38 3.37 43.83 -9.53
CA ILE A 38 2.69 45.02 -10.04
C ILE A 38 3.24 46.27 -9.35
N GLU A 39 3.39 46.23 -8.04
CA GLU A 39 3.91 47.36 -7.25
C GLU A 39 5.36 47.69 -7.65
N GLU A 40 6.24 46.68 -7.74
CA GLU A 40 7.63 46.86 -8.16
C GLU A 40 7.74 47.39 -9.59
N GLY A 41 6.90 46.89 -10.51
CA GLY A 41 6.86 47.41 -11.87
C GLY A 41 6.44 48.89 -11.96
N LEU A 42 5.44 49.27 -11.19
CA LEU A 42 4.99 50.65 -11.10
C LEU A 42 6.06 51.54 -10.45
N LYS A 43 6.67 51.08 -9.34
CA LYS A 43 7.79 51.78 -8.67
C LYS A 43 8.98 51.99 -9.61
N GLY A 44 9.39 50.94 -10.31
CA GLY A 44 10.50 51.01 -11.28
C GLY A 44 10.23 52.02 -12.39
N THR A 45 8.98 52.08 -12.88
CA THR A 45 8.57 53.04 -13.92
C THR A 45 8.51 54.44 -13.37
N ALA A 46 8.05 54.65 -12.13
CA ALA A 46 8.04 55.96 -11.47
C ALA A 46 9.46 56.49 -11.25
N ALA A 47 10.36 55.66 -10.78
CA ALA A 47 11.78 56.01 -10.60
C ALA A 47 12.46 56.35 -11.93
N ALA A 48 12.20 55.57 -13.00
CA ALA A 48 12.69 55.85 -14.34
C ALA A 48 12.16 57.15 -14.93
N THR A 49 10.87 57.46 -14.66
CA THR A 49 10.24 58.74 -15.07
C THR A 49 10.89 59.90 -14.35
N LEU A 50 11.07 59.81 -13.02
CA LEU A 50 11.73 60.86 -12.23
C LEU A 50 13.19 61.05 -12.70
N ALA A 51 13.93 59.96 -12.90
CA ALA A 51 15.30 60.04 -13.43
C ALA A 51 15.38 60.72 -14.81
N ALA A 52 14.35 60.52 -15.68
CA ALA A 52 14.28 61.24 -16.98
C ALA A 52 14.07 62.75 -16.82
N TYR A 53 13.30 63.20 -15.89
CA TYR A 53 13.15 64.61 -15.57
C TYR A 53 14.43 65.15 -14.90
N ASP A 54 15.08 64.43 -14.04
CA ASP A 54 16.29 64.80 -13.29
C ASP A 54 17.56 64.87 -14.15
N GLN A 55 17.51 64.39 -15.39
CA GLN A 55 18.56 64.67 -16.37
C GLN A 55 18.73 66.15 -16.66
N ASN A 56 17.66 66.96 -16.42
CA ASN A 56 17.72 68.40 -16.55
C ASN A 56 18.15 69.02 -15.24
N THR A 57 19.23 69.80 -15.27
CA THR A 57 19.77 70.49 -14.09
C THR A 57 19.01 71.75 -13.80
N GLY A 58 18.85 72.11 -12.51
CA GLY A 58 18.18 73.31 -12.05
C GLY A 58 16.93 72.99 -11.20
N ASP A 59 16.38 74.02 -10.60
CA ASP A 59 15.23 73.94 -9.72
C ASP A 59 13.93 73.71 -10.50
N TYR A 60 12.93 73.13 -9.81
CA TYR A 60 11.56 73.11 -10.28
C TYR A 60 10.92 74.46 -9.97
N MET A 61 10.38 75.12 -10.99
CA MET A 61 9.77 76.45 -10.84
C MET A 61 8.46 76.60 -11.64
N GLU A 62 7.51 77.29 -11.10
CA GLU A 62 6.32 77.71 -11.83
C GLU A 62 6.60 79.08 -12.50
N SER A 63 6.40 79.18 -13.79
CA SER A 63 6.58 80.35 -14.55
C SER A 63 5.32 81.27 -14.46
N SER A 64 5.41 82.54 -14.90
CA SER A 64 4.30 83.51 -14.85
C SER A 64 3.06 83.09 -15.68
N ASN A 65 3.19 82.17 -16.62
CA ASN A 65 2.06 81.63 -17.39
C ASN A 65 1.49 80.33 -16.77
N GLY A 66 2.04 79.82 -15.62
CA GLY A 66 1.58 78.67 -14.92
C GLY A 66 2.25 77.36 -15.39
N ASP A 67 3.21 77.38 -16.33
CA ASP A 67 3.98 76.22 -16.75
C ASP A 67 5.02 75.87 -15.67
N ILE A 68 5.23 74.54 -15.48
CA ILE A 68 6.23 74.02 -14.57
C ILE A 68 7.49 73.67 -15.36
N TRP A 69 8.60 74.18 -14.94
CA TRP A 69 9.92 73.96 -15.53
C TRP A 69 10.87 73.28 -14.55
N LYS A 70 11.75 72.43 -15.05
CA LYS A 70 12.94 71.98 -14.35
C LYS A 70 14.16 72.51 -15.09
N GLY A 71 14.81 73.55 -14.51
CA GLY A 71 15.85 74.29 -15.21
C GLY A 71 15.38 74.82 -16.57
N SER A 72 15.89 74.31 -17.66
CA SER A 72 15.48 74.73 -19.03
C SER A 72 14.45 73.80 -19.66
N TYR A 73 13.99 72.75 -19.00
CA TYR A 73 13.06 71.77 -19.56
C TYR A 73 11.63 72.09 -19.09
N ASN A 74 10.71 72.25 -20.03
CA ASN A 74 9.30 72.51 -19.74
C ASN A 74 8.57 71.17 -19.50
N ILE A 75 8.25 70.89 -18.22
CA ILE A 75 7.51 69.70 -17.80
C ILE A 75 6.06 69.76 -18.29
N SER A 76 5.45 70.93 -18.26
CA SER A 76 4.06 71.11 -18.73
C SER A 76 3.87 70.78 -20.22
N HIS A 77 4.95 70.66 -21.02
CA HIS A 77 4.96 70.27 -22.42
C HIS A 77 5.86 69.06 -22.66
N SER A 78 5.82 68.08 -21.73
CA SER A 78 6.61 66.80 -21.83
C SER A 78 5.77 65.63 -22.33
N GLU A 79 4.80 65.88 -23.21
CA GLU A 79 3.88 64.87 -23.79
C GLU A 79 4.67 63.70 -24.38
N SER A 80 5.70 63.99 -25.15
CA SER A 80 6.50 62.97 -25.83
C SER A 80 7.19 62.00 -24.87
N LEU A 81 7.52 62.45 -23.63
CA LEU A 81 8.14 61.61 -22.62
C LEU A 81 7.10 60.65 -21.99
N VAL A 82 5.99 61.22 -21.50
CA VAL A 82 4.95 60.42 -20.82
C VAL A 82 4.27 59.44 -21.80
N ASP A 83 4.04 59.84 -23.04
CA ASP A 83 3.46 58.96 -24.06
C ASP A 83 4.41 57.80 -24.44
N ARG A 84 5.70 58.10 -24.61
CA ARG A 84 6.72 57.07 -24.91
C ARG A 84 6.81 56.03 -23.77
N ILE A 85 6.69 56.48 -22.51
CA ILE A 85 6.69 55.58 -21.38
C ILE A 85 5.42 54.71 -21.42
N LYS A 86 4.26 55.32 -21.68
CA LYS A 86 2.99 54.57 -21.80
C LYS A 86 3.04 53.56 -22.95
N ASP A 87 3.52 53.98 -24.12
CA ASP A 87 3.63 53.09 -25.32
C ASP A 87 4.54 51.90 -25.09
N ASN A 88 5.63 52.06 -24.31
CA ASN A 88 6.58 51.04 -24.04
C ASN A 88 6.20 50.10 -22.85
N THR A 89 5.47 50.62 -21.88
CA THR A 89 5.17 49.88 -20.60
C THR A 89 3.70 49.51 -20.46
N GLY A 90 2.80 50.18 -21.20
CA GLY A 90 1.35 50.10 -20.99
C GLY A 90 0.86 50.80 -19.71
N MET A 91 1.72 51.58 -19.05
CA MET A 91 1.42 52.27 -17.80
C MET A 91 1.20 53.74 -18.02
N ASP A 92 0.19 54.32 -17.40
CA ASP A 92 -0.03 55.75 -17.36
C ASP A 92 0.94 56.45 -16.42
N VAL A 93 1.52 57.55 -16.90
CA VAL A 93 2.47 58.35 -16.12
C VAL A 93 1.93 59.76 -15.93
N THR A 94 2.07 60.30 -14.72
CA THR A 94 1.63 61.64 -14.39
C THR A 94 2.68 62.33 -13.51
N PHE A 95 2.97 63.58 -13.82
CA PHE A 95 3.72 64.51 -12.98
C PHE A 95 2.76 65.49 -12.29
N PHE A 96 2.85 65.57 -10.97
CA PHE A 96 2.14 66.54 -10.14
C PHE A 96 3.10 67.59 -9.61
N TYR A 97 2.68 68.85 -9.61
CA TYR A 97 3.33 69.93 -8.89
C TYR A 97 2.44 70.33 -7.72
N GLY A 98 2.95 70.14 -6.50
CA GLY A 98 2.06 70.06 -5.36
C GLY A 98 1.07 68.89 -5.55
N ASP A 99 -0.20 69.15 -5.34
CA ASP A 99 -1.29 68.21 -5.54
C ASP A 99 -1.92 68.27 -6.94
N ARG A 100 -1.50 69.27 -7.79
CA ARG A 100 -2.07 69.57 -9.10
C ARG A 100 -1.38 68.73 -10.20
N ARG A 101 -2.18 68.05 -11.01
CA ARG A 101 -1.71 67.26 -12.16
C ARG A 101 -1.28 68.20 -13.29
N ILE A 102 0.02 68.17 -13.63
CA ILE A 102 0.61 69.08 -14.62
C ILE A 102 0.73 68.43 -15.97
N MET A 103 1.23 67.20 -16.01
CA MET A 103 1.39 66.43 -17.22
C MET A 103 1.00 64.97 -16.98
N THR A 104 0.30 64.36 -17.94
CA THR A 104 -0.12 62.96 -17.85
C THR A 104 -0.25 62.32 -19.22
N SER A 105 0.01 61.02 -19.31
CA SER A 105 -0.32 60.21 -20.48
C SER A 105 -1.76 59.68 -20.42
N ALA A 106 -2.44 59.80 -19.26
CA ALA A 106 -3.82 59.39 -19.12
C ALA A 106 -4.76 60.34 -19.87
N LEU A 107 -5.65 59.76 -20.68
CA LEU A 107 -6.68 60.47 -21.42
C LEU A 107 -8.05 60.23 -20.82
N ASP A 108 -8.91 61.25 -20.93
CA ASP A 108 -10.33 61.10 -20.57
C ASP A 108 -11.13 60.40 -21.69
N SER A 109 -12.43 60.26 -21.50
CA SER A 109 -13.34 59.61 -22.46
C SER A 109 -13.47 60.36 -23.80
N ASN A 110 -13.03 61.62 -23.90
CA ASN A 110 -13.02 62.44 -25.12
C ASN A 110 -11.68 62.37 -25.83
N GLY A 111 -10.64 61.80 -25.23
CA GLY A 111 -9.29 61.74 -25.74
C GLY A 111 -8.40 62.91 -25.32
N ASP A 112 -8.88 63.75 -24.39
CA ASP A 112 -8.12 64.86 -23.86
C ASP A 112 -7.31 64.40 -22.61
N ARG A 113 -6.14 65.06 -22.36
CA ARG A 113 -5.34 64.76 -21.19
C ARG A 113 -6.04 65.21 -19.90
N ILE A 114 -6.04 64.36 -18.89
CA ILE A 114 -6.66 64.66 -17.60
C ILE A 114 -5.73 65.61 -16.81
N LEU A 115 -5.75 66.93 -17.13
CA LEU A 115 -4.91 67.92 -16.48
C LEU A 115 -5.64 68.69 -15.37
N ASN A 116 -4.87 69.39 -14.53
CA ASN A 116 -5.33 70.26 -13.44
C ASN A 116 -6.28 69.62 -12.42
N SER A 117 -6.39 68.31 -12.37
CA SER A 117 -7.14 67.62 -11.32
C SER A 117 -6.29 67.44 -10.07
N PRO A 118 -6.84 67.63 -8.86
CA PRO A 118 -6.09 67.39 -7.63
C PRO A 118 -5.89 65.93 -7.33
N ALA A 119 -4.81 65.59 -6.64
CA ALA A 119 -4.63 64.28 -6.04
C ALA A 119 -5.58 64.09 -4.83
N GLY A 120 -5.93 62.83 -4.53
CA GLY A 120 -6.77 62.53 -3.38
C GLY A 120 -6.08 62.85 -2.05
N GLU A 121 -6.86 63.26 -1.05
CA GLU A 121 -6.37 63.70 0.27
C GLU A 121 -5.38 62.71 0.91
N ARG A 122 -5.66 61.40 0.84
CA ARG A 122 -4.78 60.38 1.39
C ARG A 122 -3.43 60.27 0.69
N ILE A 123 -3.41 60.58 -0.60
CA ILE A 123 -2.18 60.59 -1.40
C ILE A 123 -1.34 61.79 -1.01
N VAL A 124 -2.00 62.96 -0.90
CA VAL A 124 -1.37 64.23 -0.44
C VAL A 124 -0.75 64.06 0.94
N GLU A 125 -1.51 63.49 1.92
CA GLU A 125 -0.99 63.20 3.26
C GLU A 125 0.24 62.32 3.22
N LYS A 126 0.18 61.16 2.53
CA LYS A 126 1.26 60.17 2.50
C LYS A 126 2.49 60.66 1.77
N VAL A 127 2.31 61.23 0.58
CA VAL A 127 3.41 61.51 -0.33
C VAL A 127 3.95 62.92 -0.15
N LEU A 128 3.07 63.93 -0.11
CA LEU A 128 3.52 65.32 -0.05
C LEU A 128 3.83 65.80 1.35
N GLN A 129 3.09 65.34 2.37
CA GLN A 129 3.31 65.76 3.75
C GLN A 129 4.30 64.89 4.49
N ASN A 130 4.24 63.54 4.28
CA ASN A 130 5.10 62.60 4.99
C ASN A 130 6.35 62.20 4.19
N GLY A 131 6.42 62.45 2.86
CA GLY A 131 7.51 62.02 2.01
C GLY A 131 7.58 60.51 1.76
N GLU A 132 6.46 59.79 2.01
CA GLU A 132 6.41 58.34 1.84
C GLU A 132 6.09 57.97 0.36
N GLU A 133 6.77 56.99 -0.18
CA GLU A 133 6.31 56.30 -1.40
C GLU A 133 4.99 55.58 -1.07
N TYR A 134 4.02 55.64 -1.97
CA TYR A 134 2.69 55.10 -1.69
C TYR A 134 2.12 54.27 -2.85
N PHE A 135 1.84 52.99 -2.58
CA PHE A 135 1.10 52.12 -3.48
C PHE A 135 -0.39 52.12 -3.12
N SER A 136 -1.24 52.30 -4.13
CA SER A 136 -2.70 52.23 -3.99
C SER A 136 -3.31 51.24 -4.95
N ASN A 137 -4.18 50.38 -4.44
CA ASN A 137 -4.92 49.42 -5.25
C ASN A 137 -6.25 49.93 -5.83
N SER A 138 -6.54 51.22 -5.66
CA SER A 138 -7.81 51.82 -6.10
C SER A 138 -7.65 53.32 -6.39
N VAL A 139 -6.98 53.64 -7.49
CA VAL A 139 -6.87 55.00 -8.00
C VAL A 139 -7.85 55.13 -9.18
N SER A 140 -8.79 56.10 -9.09
CA SER A 140 -9.70 56.36 -10.22
C SER A 140 -9.10 57.42 -11.15
N LEU A 141 -8.97 57.06 -12.44
CA LEU A 141 -8.65 57.96 -13.54
C LEU A 141 -9.84 57.98 -14.51
N ASP A 142 -10.59 59.06 -14.54
CA ASP A 142 -11.81 59.20 -15.35
C ASP A 142 -12.78 58.01 -15.24
N GLY A 143 -13.00 57.53 -14.01
CA GLY A 143 -13.87 56.38 -13.74
C GLY A 143 -13.22 55.00 -13.94
N VAL A 144 -12.04 54.91 -14.53
CA VAL A 144 -11.28 53.68 -14.66
C VAL A 144 -10.45 53.42 -13.40
N MET A 145 -10.63 52.28 -12.75
CA MET A 145 -9.88 51.93 -11.56
C MET A 145 -8.50 51.40 -11.92
N ASN A 146 -7.47 51.95 -11.26
CA ASN A 146 -6.07 51.63 -11.51
C ASN A 146 -5.36 51.17 -10.23
N TYR A 147 -4.35 50.30 -10.40
CA TYR A 147 -3.24 50.20 -9.45
C TYR A 147 -2.32 51.39 -9.70
N GLY A 148 -1.93 52.11 -8.64
CA GLY A 148 -1.12 53.30 -8.76
C GLY A 148 0.01 53.35 -7.74
N TYR A 149 1.15 53.83 -8.19
CA TYR A 149 2.31 54.10 -7.35
C TYR A 149 2.64 55.59 -7.39
N PHE A 150 2.84 56.16 -6.24
CA PHE A 150 3.17 57.60 -6.08
C PHE A 150 4.55 57.71 -5.44
N MET A 151 5.44 58.48 -6.05
CA MET A 151 6.80 58.73 -5.59
C MET A 151 6.98 60.26 -5.39
N PRO A 152 7.43 60.73 -4.20
CA PRO A 152 7.68 62.15 -3.96
C PRO A 152 8.79 62.67 -4.88
N VAL A 153 8.65 63.94 -5.29
CA VAL A 153 9.64 64.69 -6.09
C VAL A 153 10.19 65.79 -5.22
N TYR A 154 11.50 65.82 -5.07
CA TYR A 154 12.19 66.81 -4.26
C TYR A 154 12.79 67.91 -5.11
N GLN A 155 12.92 69.12 -4.51
CA GLN A 155 13.60 70.22 -5.14
C GLN A 155 15.06 69.88 -5.41
N ASN A 156 15.63 70.41 -6.50
CA ASN A 156 17.01 70.09 -6.90
C ASN A 156 18.00 70.41 -5.75
N GLY A 157 18.76 69.36 -5.34
CA GLY A 157 19.72 69.48 -4.25
C GLY A 157 19.16 69.51 -2.85
N SER A 158 17.86 69.27 -2.66
CA SER A 158 17.21 69.13 -1.35
C SER A 158 16.71 67.69 -1.15
N ASP A 159 16.86 67.17 0.09
CA ASP A 159 16.29 65.89 0.50
C ASP A 159 14.99 66.09 1.32
N ASP A 160 14.62 67.34 1.65
CA ASP A 160 13.50 67.65 2.56
C ASP A 160 12.39 68.45 1.88
N GLU A 161 12.65 69.20 0.78
CA GLU A 161 11.68 70.06 0.12
C GLU A 161 10.93 69.30 -0.97
N ILE A 162 9.73 68.78 -0.68
CA ILE A 162 8.87 68.09 -1.62
C ILE A 162 8.07 69.10 -2.46
N ILE A 163 8.30 69.07 -3.78
CA ILE A 163 7.63 69.98 -4.73
C ILE A 163 6.45 69.38 -5.46
N GLY A 164 6.33 68.07 -5.40
CA GLY A 164 5.27 67.36 -6.10
C GLY A 164 5.46 65.82 -6.00
N MET A 165 4.90 65.13 -6.95
CA MET A 165 5.03 63.65 -7.01
C MET A 165 4.92 63.14 -8.46
N VAL A 166 5.53 62.00 -8.73
CA VAL A 166 5.29 61.22 -9.93
C VAL A 166 4.31 60.09 -9.60
N PHE A 167 3.29 59.95 -10.39
CA PHE A 167 2.34 58.83 -10.36
C PHE A 167 2.54 57.94 -11.57
N VAL A 168 2.51 56.64 -11.34
CA VAL A 168 2.44 55.64 -12.41
C VAL A 168 1.27 54.70 -12.09
N GLY A 169 0.41 54.48 -13.08
CA GLY A 169 -0.77 53.65 -12.94
C GLY A 169 -0.94 52.63 -14.04
N THR A 170 -1.63 51.54 -13.72
CA THR A 170 -2.02 50.54 -14.70
C THR A 170 -3.46 50.09 -14.47
N ASP A 171 -4.19 49.83 -15.53
CA ASP A 171 -5.59 49.39 -15.46
C ASP A 171 -5.74 48.13 -14.59
N LYS A 172 -6.53 48.26 -13.54
CA LYS A 172 -6.78 47.23 -12.52
C LYS A 172 -7.54 46.07 -13.12
N GLU A 173 -8.56 46.32 -13.91
CA GLU A 173 -9.40 45.26 -14.50
C GLU A 173 -8.58 44.34 -15.41
N SER A 174 -7.72 44.91 -16.25
CA SER A 174 -6.81 44.19 -17.10
C SER A 174 -5.82 43.31 -16.31
N LYS A 175 -5.21 43.88 -15.25
CA LYS A 175 -4.27 43.14 -14.40
C LYS A 175 -4.97 42.05 -13.59
N ASP A 176 -6.12 42.34 -12.99
CA ASP A 176 -6.94 41.38 -12.27
C ASP A 176 -7.40 40.24 -13.18
N ALA A 177 -7.75 40.51 -14.43
CA ALA A 177 -8.11 39.48 -15.42
C ALA A 177 -6.94 38.51 -15.69
N VAL A 178 -5.73 39.02 -15.82
CA VAL A 178 -4.52 38.20 -15.99
C VAL A 178 -4.27 37.34 -14.75
N VAL A 179 -4.30 37.95 -13.55
CA VAL A 179 -4.09 37.24 -12.28
C VAL A 179 -5.15 36.16 -12.08
N ASN A 180 -6.42 36.46 -12.28
CA ASN A 180 -7.52 35.53 -12.17
C ASN A 180 -7.44 34.40 -13.21
N GLY A 181 -6.98 34.74 -14.43
CA GLY A 181 -6.74 33.75 -15.49
C GLY A 181 -5.67 32.71 -15.10
N ILE A 182 -4.56 33.17 -14.51
CA ILE A 182 -3.50 32.29 -14.00
C ILE A 182 -4.02 31.41 -12.86
N ILE A 183 -4.72 32.02 -11.89
CA ILE A 183 -5.33 31.30 -10.74
C ILE A 183 -6.30 30.22 -11.25
N PHE A 184 -7.18 30.59 -12.18
CA PHE A 184 -8.14 29.65 -12.76
C PHE A 184 -7.45 28.51 -13.51
N GLY A 185 -6.44 28.82 -14.34
CA GLY A 185 -5.67 27.84 -15.12
C GLY A 185 -4.98 26.81 -14.21
N ILE A 186 -4.24 27.28 -13.19
CA ILE A 186 -3.57 26.40 -12.24
C ILE A 186 -4.60 25.60 -11.40
N GLY A 187 -5.68 26.25 -10.94
CA GLY A 187 -6.74 25.59 -10.20
C GLY A 187 -7.42 24.47 -11.00
N ALA A 188 -7.72 24.72 -12.27
CA ALA A 188 -8.27 23.71 -13.17
C ALA A 188 -7.31 22.52 -13.36
N ALA A 189 -6.02 22.79 -13.54
CA ALA A 189 -5.00 21.73 -13.68
C ALA A 189 -4.91 20.85 -12.40
N VAL A 190 -4.94 21.48 -11.22
CA VAL A 190 -4.96 20.73 -9.93
C VAL A 190 -6.22 19.88 -9.79
N CYS A 191 -7.40 20.44 -10.16
CA CYS A 191 -8.66 19.68 -10.12
C CYS A 191 -8.64 18.48 -11.07
N VAL A 192 -8.14 18.64 -12.31
CA VAL A 192 -7.99 17.53 -13.26
C VAL A 192 -7.05 16.46 -12.72
N ALA A 193 -5.90 16.86 -12.17
CA ALA A 193 -4.95 15.93 -11.56
C ALA A 193 -5.58 15.15 -10.39
N MET A 194 -6.35 15.83 -9.52
CA MET A 194 -7.08 15.18 -8.43
C MET A 194 -8.09 14.15 -8.95
N ILE A 195 -8.90 14.49 -9.94
CA ILE A 195 -9.90 13.58 -10.54
C ILE A 195 -9.22 12.34 -11.10
N LEU A 196 -8.11 12.50 -11.83
CA LEU A 196 -7.34 11.39 -12.37
C LEU A 196 -6.77 10.50 -11.26
N CYS A 197 -6.16 11.09 -10.22
CA CYS A 197 -5.63 10.34 -9.08
C CYS A 197 -6.72 9.58 -8.32
N ILE A 198 -7.89 10.19 -8.10
CA ILE A 198 -9.04 9.55 -7.48
C ILE A 198 -9.54 8.39 -8.35
N GLY A 199 -9.65 8.58 -9.67
CA GLY A 199 -10.06 7.53 -10.60
C GLY A 199 -9.13 6.31 -10.59
N VAL A 200 -7.82 6.54 -10.61
CA VAL A 200 -6.80 5.48 -10.50
C VAL A 200 -6.88 4.80 -9.13
N GLY A 201 -6.99 5.58 -8.05
CA GLY A 201 -7.12 5.05 -6.69
C GLY A 201 -8.35 4.18 -6.50
N LEU A 202 -9.52 4.59 -7.03
CA LEU A 202 -10.75 3.81 -7.03
C LEU A 202 -10.58 2.48 -7.77
N LYS A 203 -9.99 2.51 -8.97
CA LYS A 203 -9.73 1.31 -9.78
C LYS A 203 -8.79 0.33 -9.05
N LEU A 204 -7.73 0.82 -8.46
CA LEU A 204 -6.79 0.01 -7.68
C LEU A 204 -7.47 -0.59 -6.42
N ALA A 205 -8.15 0.24 -5.64
CA ALA A 205 -8.82 -0.21 -4.41
C ALA A 205 -9.89 -1.27 -4.68
N THR A 206 -10.69 -1.11 -5.74
CA THR A 206 -11.71 -2.10 -6.12
C THR A 206 -11.08 -3.40 -6.63
N SER A 207 -10.03 -3.32 -7.47
CA SER A 207 -9.31 -4.48 -7.99
C SER A 207 -8.64 -5.29 -6.88
N ILE A 208 -7.89 -4.63 -5.99
CA ILE A 208 -7.21 -5.29 -4.86
C ILE A 208 -8.24 -5.94 -3.92
N SER A 209 -9.26 -5.17 -3.50
CA SER A 209 -10.28 -5.69 -2.58
C SER A 209 -11.06 -6.88 -3.16
N HIS A 210 -11.39 -6.86 -4.45
CA HIS A 210 -12.08 -7.96 -5.13
C HIS A 210 -11.22 -9.22 -5.15
N ASN A 211 -9.95 -9.11 -5.53
CA ASN A 211 -9.05 -10.25 -5.63
C ASN A 211 -8.70 -10.85 -4.26
N ILE A 212 -8.51 -10.01 -3.22
CA ILE A 212 -8.33 -10.50 -1.85
C ILE A 212 -9.57 -11.26 -1.36
N LYS A 213 -10.78 -10.72 -1.56
CA LYS A 213 -12.02 -11.44 -1.19
C LYS A 213 -12.15 -12.76 -1.90
N LYS A 214 -11.80 -12.84 -3.20
CA LYS A 214 -11.83 -14.07 -3.98
C LYS A 214 -10.84 -15.10 -3.42
N SER A 215 -9.61 -14.67 -3.07
CA SER A 215 -8.60 -15.55 -2.44
C SER A 215 -9.08 -16.07 -1.07
N ILE A 216 -9.64 -15.20 -0.23
CA ILE A 216 -10.17 -15.60 1.09
C ILE A 216 -11.32 -16.61 0.92
N SER A 217 -12.22 -16.39 -0.03
CA SER A 217 -13.32 -17.34 -0.30
C SER A 217 -12.80 -18.71 -0.76
N ILE A 218 -11.79 -18.75 -1.63
CA ILE A 218 -11.18 -20.00 -2.08
C ILE A 218 -10.49 -20.71 -0.90
N MET A 219 -9.73 -19.99 -0.07
CA MET A 219 -9.10 -20.56 1.13
C MET A 219 -10.14 -21.08 2.14
N GLY A 220 -11.25 -20.37 2.31
CA GLY A 220 -12.35 -20.82 3.16
C GLY A 220 -12.91 -22.15 2.70
N ARG A 221 -13.20 -22.31 1.41
CA ARG A 221 -13.67 -23.58 0.84
C ARG A 221 -12.65 -24.72 1.00
N VAL A 222 -11.36 -24.43 0.78
CA VAL A 222 -10.29 -25.41 1.03
C VAL A 222 -10.25 -25.84 2.50
N ALA A 223 -10.43 -24.89 3.43
CA ALA A 223 -10.50 -25.19 4.87
C ALA A 223 -11.73 -26.01 5.25
N GLU A 224 -12.85 -25.87 4.53
CA GLU A 224 -14.07 -26.68 4.68
C GLU A 224 -13.94 -28.07 4.01
N GLY A 225 -12.78 -28.39 3.41
CA GLY A 225 -12.50 -29.67 2.78
C GLY A 225 -12.85 -29.74 1.29
N ASP A 226 -13.28 -28.63 0.66
CA ASP A 226 -13.53 -28.61 -0.77
C ASP A 226 -12.23 -28.41 -1.56
N LEU A 227 -11.63 -29.50 -1.97
CA LEU A 227 -10.41 -29.52 -2.79
C LEU A 227 -10.69 -29.49 -4.30
N THR A 228 -11.95 -29.29 -4.71
CA THR A 228 -12.34 -29.14 -6.12
C THR A 228 -12.30 -27.71 -6.61
N VAL A 229 -12.06 -26.73 -5.69
CA VAL A 229 -12.00 -25.30 -6.02
C VAL A 229 -10.96 -25.03 -7.09
N TRP A 230 -11.37 -24.17 -8.06
CA TRP A 230 -10.51 -23.73 -9.13
C TRP A 230 -10.06 -22.27 -8.91
N VAL A 231 -8.79 -22.00 -9.18
CA VAL A 231 -8.18 -20.65 -9.13
C VAL A 231 -8.01 -20.15 -10.56
N ASP A 232 -8.51 -18.95 -10.83
CA ASP A 232 -8.47 -18.33 -12.15
C ASP A 232 -7.00 -18.14 -12.61
N ASP A 233 -6.72 -18.55 -13.85
CA ASP A 233 -5.40 -18.41 -14.49
C ASP A 233 -4.91 -16.96 -14.51
N LYS A 234 -5.82 -15.98 -14.60
CA LYS A 234 -5.48 -14.57 -14.53
C LYS A 234 -4.89 -14.20 -13.16
N MET A 235 -5.35 -14.84 -12.09
CA MET A 235 -4.79 -14.63 -10.75
C MET A 235 -3.41 -15.29 -10.61
N LEU A 236 -3.22 -16.48 -11.18
CA LEU A 236 -1.96 -17.22 -11.13
C LEU A 236 -0.83 -16.53 -11.93
N LYS A 237 -1.17 -15.87 -13.03
CA LYS A 237 -0.22 -15.14 -13.90
C LYS A 237 0.20 -13.77 -13.36
N ARG A 238 -0.40 -13.29 -12.28
CA ARG A 238 0.00 -12.03 -11.64
C ARG A 238 1.41 -12.15 -11.04
N LYS A 239 2.16 -11.04 -11.13
CA LYS A 239 3.54 -10.92 -10.60
C LYS A 239 3.62 -10.14 -9.28
N ASP A 240 2.47 -9.92 -8.64
CA ASP A 240 2.33 -9.22 -7.36
C ASP A 240 1.97 -10.20 -6.23
N GLU A 241 1.80 -9.68 -5.01
CA GLU A 241 1.48 -10.44 -3.79
C GLU A 241 0.15 -11.20 -3.91
N ILE A 242 -0.78 -10.71 -4.70
CA ILE A 242 -2.05 -11.41 -4.98
C ILE A 242 -1.80 -12.66 -5.82
N GLY A 243 -0.88 -12.58 -6.79
CA GLY A 243 -0.42 -13.72 -7.57
C GLY A 243 0.30 -14.76 -6.71
N ASP A 244 1.18 -14.32 -5.80
CA ASP A 244 1.87 -15.19 -4.85
C ASP A 244 0.88 -15.91 -3.94
N LEU A 245 -0.07 -15.18 -3.36
CA LEU A 245 -1.14 -15.75 -2.53
C LEU A 245 -1.94 -16.81 -3.30
N SER A 246 -2.26 -16.55 -4.57
CA SER A 246 -3.01 -17.47 -5.40
C SER A 246 -2.20 -18.76 -5.67
N ARG A 247 -0.91 -18.66 -5.97
CA ARG A 247 -0.01 -19.82 -6.17
C ARG A 247 0.16 -20.65 -4.90
N VAL A 248 0.34 -19.99 -3.74
CA VAL A 248 0.43 -20.66 -2.44
C VAL A 248 -0.87 -21.40 -2.11
N THR A 249 -2.03 -20.80 -2.41
CA THR A 249 -3.34 -21.43 -2.19
C THR A 249 -3.51 -22.69 -3.05
N VAL A 250 -3.10 -22.67 -4.32
CA VAL A 250 -3.10 -23.87 -5.19
C VAL A 250 -2.17 -24.92 -4.64
N LYS A 251 -0.94 -24.57 -4.26
CA LYS A 251 0.03 -25.51 -3.68
C LYS A 251 -0.51 -26.17 -2.42
N LEU A 252 -1.15 -25.39 -1.53
CA LEU A 252 -1.79 -25.92 -0.31
C LEU A 252 -2.88 -26.95 -0.66
N LYS A 253 -3.78 -26.59 -1.59
CA LYS A 253 -4.84 -27.50 -2.07
C LYS A 253 -4.26 -28.81 -2.61
N ASP A 254 -3.24 -28.73 -3.48
CA ASP A 254 -2.65 -29.90 -4.11
C ASP A 254 -1.89 -30.77 -3.09
N THR A 255 -1.23 -30.16 -2.11
CA THR A 255 -0.60 -30.88 -0.99
C THR A 255 -1.64 -31.63 -0.14
N LEU A 256 -2.74 -30.97 0.24
CA LEU A 256 -3.83 -31.58 0.98
C LEU A 256 -4.47 -32.75 0.20
N LYS A 257 -4.69 -32.56 -1.10
CA LYS A 257 -5.18 -33.63 -1.99
C LYS A 257 -4.22 -34.85 -2.03
N GLY A 258 -2.92 -34.61 -2.08
CA GLY A 258 -1.89 -35.64 -2.01
C GLY A 258 -1.91 -36.42 -0.69
N ILE A 259 -2.03 -35.71 0.44
CA ILE A 259 -2.14 -36.32 1.78
C ILE A 259 -3.40 -37.19 1.88
N LEU A 260 -4.56 -36.67 1.46
CA LEU A 260 -5.81 -37.43 1.50
C LEU A 260 -5.75 -38.67 0.61
N LYS A 261 -5.12 -38.61 -0.57
CA LYS A 261 -4.88 -39.75 -1.44
C LYS A 261 -4.01 -40.78 -0.74
N GLY A 262 -2.90 -40.36 -0.13
CA GLY A 262 -2.02 -41.28 0.63
C GLY A 262 -2.71 -41.92 1.83
N ILE A 263 -3.55 -41.19 2.56
CA ILE A 263 -4.38 -41.75 3.65
C ILE A 263 -5.34 -42.81 3.09
N SER A 264 -6.01 -42.51 1.97
CA SER A 264 -6.94 -43.47 1.35
C SER A 264 -6.23 -44.74 0.90
N GLU A 265 -5.06 -44.63 0.26
CA GLU A 265 -4.22 -45.76 -0.16
C GLU A 265 -3.72 -46.59 1.04
N ASN A 266 -3.23 -45.93 2.08
CA ASN A 266 -2.80 -46.58 3.32
C ASN A 266 -3.97 -47.29 4.04
N SER A 267 -5.17 -46.67 4.04
CA SER A 267 -6.37 -47.28 4.64
C SER A 267 -6.80 -48.52 3.88
N ALA A 268 -6.71 -48.56 2.55
CA ALA A 268 -7.00 -49.71 1.75
C ALA A 268 -5.98 -50.86 2.04
N SER A 269 -4.68 -50.52 2.12
CA SER A 269 -3.63 -51.52 2.47
C SER A 269 -3.81 -52.03 3.89
N LEU A 270 -4.20 -51.18 4.84
CA LEU A 270 -4.49 -51.62 6.21
C LEU A 270 -5.70 -52.56 6.28
N LEU A 271 -6.74 -52.32 5.49
CA LEU A 271 -7.90 -53.17 5.39
C LEU A 271 -7.50 -54.55 4.82
N GLU A 272 -6.67 -54.61 3.79
CA GLU A 272 -6.17 -55.86 3.21
C GLU A 272 -5.30 -56.64 4.21
N ALA A 273 -4.37 -55.98 4.88
CA ALA A 273 -3.55 -56.58 5.94
C ALA A 273 -4.40 -57.10 7.11
N SER A 274 -5.44 -56.37 7.52
CA SER A 274 -6.38 -56.81 8.55
C SER A 274 -7.16 -58.05 8.14
N LYS A 275 -7.59 -58.14 6.87
CA LYS A 275 -8.25 -59.32 6.31
C LYS A 275 -7.33 -60.54 6.26
N ALA A 276 -6.07 -60.34 5.84
CA ALA A 276 -5.06 -61.42 5.85
C ALA A 276 -4.76 -61.91 7.27
N LEU A 277 -4.67 -60.99 8.26
CA LEU A 277 -4.49 -61.35 9.66
C LEU A 277 -5.70 -62.15 10.22
N GLY A 278 -6.92 -61.79 9.84
CA GLY A 278 -8.12 -62.54 10.18
C GLY A 278 -8.06 -63.98 9.63
N THR A 279 -7.69 -64.13 8.36
CA THR A 279 -7.53 -65.45 7.74
C THR A 279 -6.42 -66.29 8.43
N ALA A 280 -5.29 -65.69 8.78
CA ALA A 280 -4.22 -66.35 9.51
C ALA A 280 -4.66 -66.80 10.92
N ALA A 281 -5.45 -65.97 11.61
CA ALA A 281 -6.02 -66.32 12.91
C ALA A 281 -6.99 -67.51 12.81
N ASP A 282 -7.85 -67.52 11.80
CA ASP A 282 -8.77 -68.65 11.55
C ASP A 282 -8.02 -69.94 11.25
N THR A 283 -6.97 -69.87 10.43
CA THR A 283 -6.09 -70.99 10.12
C THR A 283 -5.39 -71.52 11.40
N THR A 284 -4.89 -70.58 12.22
CA THR A 284 -4.24 -70.95 13.50
C THR A 284 -5.22 -71.64 14.47
N ASN A 285 -6.43 -71.16 14.53
CA ASN A 285 -7.49 -71.80 15.32
C ASN A 285 -7.81 -73.24 14.82
N GLY A 286 -7.90 -73.39 13.51
CA GLY A 286 -8.06 -74.73 12.88
C GLY A 286 -6.93 -75.68 13.27
N THR A 287 -5.67 -75.26 13.10
CA THR A 287 -4.48 -76.06 13.49
C THR A 287 -4.45 -76.37 14.98
N MET A 288 -4.84 -75.42 15.84
CA MET A 288 -4.91 -75.63 17.29
C MET A 288 -5.92 -76.77 17.64
N ASN A 289 -7.08 -76.74 16.96
CA ASN A 289 -8.07 -77.83 17.13
C ASN A 289 -7.50 -79.24 16.68
N GLU A 290 -6.74 -79.30 15.59
CA GLU A 290 -6.08 -80.48 15.17
C GLU A 290 -5.04 -80.95 16.18
N VAL A 291 -4.21 -80.08 16.68
CA VAL A 291 -3.25 -80.39 17.78
C VAL A 291 -3.96 -80.89 19.00
N GLN A 292 -5.07 -80.27 19.41
CA GLN A 292 -5.85 -80.70 20.57
C GLN A 292 -6.40 -82.06 20.41
N ASN A 293 -6.88 -82.46 19.19
CA ASN A 293 -7.32 -83.81 18.86
C ASN A 293 -6.16 -84.79 18.88
N ALA A 294 -5.00 -84.43 18.34
CA ALA A 294 -3.81 -85.27 18.38
C ALA A 294 -3.32 -85.51 19.80
N VAL A 295 -3.30 -84.46 20.64
CA VAL A 295 -2.94 -84.62 22.05
C VAL A 295 -3.91 -85.58 22.80
N SER A 296 -5.23 -85.43 22.50
CA SER A 296 -6.24 -86.30 23.09
C SER A 296 -6.03 -87.75 22.72
N GLN A 297 -5.64 -87.99 21.45
CA GLN A 297 -5.29 -89.37 20.96
C GLN A 297 -4.02 -89.94 21.59
N VAL A 298 -3.00 -89.08 21.80
CA VAL A 298 -1.77 -89.50 22.52
C VAL A 298 -2.08 -89.88 23.95
N VAL A 299 -2.95 -89.08 24.66
CA VAL A 299 -3.39 -89.40 26.00
C VAL A 299 -4.13 -90.79 26.02
N ALA A 300 -5.05 -90.98 25.11
CA ALA A 300 -5.76 -92.32 24.99
C ALA A 300 -4.81 -93.48 24.73
N ASN A 301 -3.89 -93.34 23.79
CA ASN A 301 -2.89 -94.34 23.47
C ASN A 301 -1.93 -94.61 24.66
N SER A 302 -1.51 -93.55 25.36
CA SER A 302 -0.68 -93.66 26.59
C SER A 302 -1.40 -94.47 27.67
N THR A 303 -2.72 -94.16 27.84
CA THR A 303 -3.53 -94.89 28.82
C THR A 303 -3.65 -96.42 28.45
N GLU A 304 -3.88 -96.74 27.18
CA GLU A 304 -3.92 -98.08 26.67
C GLU A 304 -2.55 -98.78 26.80
N GLN A 305 -1.48 -98.02 26.49
CA GLN A 305 -0.10 -98.60 26.66
C GLN A 305 0.22 -98.90 28.13
N SER A 306 -0.22 -98.05 29.07
CA SER A 306 -0.08 -98.25 30.51
C SER A 306 -0.80 -99.54 30.91
N LYS A 307 -2.04 -99.73 30.46
CA LYS A 307 -2.82 -100.92 30.69
C LYS A 307 -2.18 -102.20 30.10
N ASN A 308 -1.63 -102.14 28.88
CA ASN A 308 -0.93 -103.19 28.26
C ASN A 308 0.38 -103.53 29.00
N SER A 309 1.10 -102.48 29.50
CA SER A 309 2.30 -102.68 30.34
C SER A 309 1.96 -103.36 31.65
N GLU A 310 0.84 -103.01 32.27
CA GLU A 310 0.35 -103.64 33.50
C GLU A 310 -0.02 -105.13 33.23
N SER A 311 -0.74 -105.42 32.14
CA SER A 311 -1.05 -106.78 31.70
C SER A 311 0.18 -107.59 31.39
N THR A 312 1.18 -106.97 30.72
CA THR A 312 2.47 -107.63 30.44
C THR A 312 3.22 -107.91 31.70
N SER A 313 3.23 -107.03 32.70
CA SER A 313 3.86 -107.21 33.99
C SER A 313 3.20 -108.45 34.76
N GLU A 314 1.87 -108.51 34.72
CA GLU A 314 1.15 -109.63 35.30
C GLU A 314 1.45 -110.97 34.61
N ASN A 315 1.47 -110.95 33.28
CA ASN A 315 1.85 -112.12 32.52
C ASN A 315 3.30 -112.57 32.83
N MET A 316 4.23 -111.59 33.03
CA MET A 316 5.60 -111.88 33.42
C MET A 316 5.65 -112.45 34.86
N ARG A 317 4.81 -111.97 35.76
CA ARG A 317 4.68 -112.48 37.12
C ARG A 317 4.17 -113.92 37.08
N ILE A 318 3.12 -114.25 36.32
CA ILE A 318 2.55 -115.62 36.15
C ILE A 318 3.60 -116.51 35.50
N MET A 319 4.35 -116.06 34.48
CA MET A 319 5.43 -116.76 33.84
C MET A 319 6.56 -117.14 34.86
N GLY A 320 6.88 -116.15 35.73
CA GLY A 320 7.82 -116.34 36.82
C GLY A 320 7.34 -117.45 37.84
N GLU A 321 6.06 -117.51 38.12
CA GLU A 321 5.46 -118.54 38.93
C GLU A 321 5.55 -119.95 38.30
N HIS A 322 5.18 -120.03 36.98
CA HIS A 322 5.27 -121.26 36.20
C HIS A 322 6.73 -121.73 36.06
N ILE A 323 7.71 -120.84 35.90
CA ILE A 323 9.12 -121.15 35.86
C ILE A 323 9.55 -121.71 37.19
N THR A 324 9.09 -121.12 38.28
CA THR A 324 9.39 -121.60 39.69
C THR A 324 8.76 -122.95 39.91
N GLU A 325 7.52 -123.14 39.48
CA GLU A 325 6.82 -124.48 39.57
C GLU A 325 7.51 -125.56 38.79
N THR A 326 7.84 -125.20 37.50
CA THR A 326 8.58 -126.13 36.63
C THR A 326 9.97 -126.47 37.19
N SER A 327 10.68 -125.51 37.80
CA SER A 327 11.97 -125.69 38.45
C SER A 327 11.80 -126.71 39.63
N THR A 328 10.72 -126.50 40.38
CA THR A 328 10.38 -127.43 41.56
C THR A 328 10.05 -128.85 41.09
N GLU A 329 9.31 -129.00 39.93
CA GLU A 329 9.04 -130.30 39.31
C GLU A 329 10.30 -130.98 38.79
N VAL A 330 11.19 -130.18 38.10
CA VAL A 330 12.49 -130.67 37.65
C VAL A 330 13.37 -131.09 38.86
N ASP A 331 13.43 -130.37 39.93
CA ASP A 331 14.15 -130.78 41.17
C ASP A 331 13.55 -132.01 41.78
N THR A 332 12.23 -132.12 41.70
CA THR A 332 11.54 -133.34 42.16
C THR A 332 11.85 -134.57 41.30
N LEU A 333 11.82 -134.37 40.01
CA LEU A 333 12.23 -135.42 39.03
C LEU A 333 13.72 -135.80 39.14
N LEU A 334 14.63 -134.84 39.39
CA LEU A 334 16.04 -135.08 39.64
C LEU A 334 16.21 -135.86 40.98
N SER A 335 15.45 -135.57 41.97
CA SER A 335 15.45 -136.30 43.21
C SER A 335 14.96 -137.77 43.03
N LEU A 336 13.91 -137.96 42.25
CA LEU A 336 13.42 -139.30 41.84
C LEU A 336 14.42 -140.10 41.01
N ILE A 337 15.14 -139.42 40.13
CA ILE A 337 16.21 -140.06 39.30
C ILE A 337 17.36 -140.49 40.24
N HIS A 338 17.73 -139.59 41.22
CA HIS A 338 18.74 -139.94 42.22
C HIS A 338 18.30 -141.08 43.16
N ILE A 339 17.04 -141.31 43.33
CA ILE A 339 16.51 -142.45 44.12
C ILE A 339 16.38 -143.74 43.35
N SER A 340 16.41 -143.78 41.99
CA SER A 340 16.28 -144.91 41.13
C SER A 340 17.57 -145.38 40.61
N GLU A 341 18.75 -144.96 41.09
CA GLU A 341 20.03 -145.62 40.78
C GLU A 341 20.37 -146.60 41.83
N PRO A 342 19.92 -147.86 41.65
CA PRO A 342 20.40 -148.89 42.51
C PRO A 342 21.62 -149.50 41.93
N THR A 343 22.62 -149.44 42.66
CA THR A 343 23.58 -150.58 42.79
C THR A 343 23.60 -151.59 41.66
N ARG A 344 24.56 -151.42 40.87
CA ARG A 344 25.06 -152.71 40.17
C ARG A 344 26.59 -152.76 40.31
N LEU A 345 26.92 -153.12 41.48
CA LEU A 345 28.26 -153.75 41.60
C LEU A 345 28.01 -155.13 42.05
N GLY A 346 28.51 -155.88 41.32
CA GLY A 346 28.71 -157.27 41.80
C GLY A 346 28.71 -158.34 40.78
N MET A 347 29.90 -158.94 40.67
CA MET A 347 30.23 -160.21 40.28
C MET A 347 30.58 -160.40 38.75
N ILE A 348 31.81 -160.55 38.46
CA ILE A 348 32.34 -161.85 38.36
C ILE A 348 33.87 -161.84 38.26
N SER A 349 34.41 -162.45 39.06
CA SER A 349 35.59 -163.37 39.18
C SER A 349 36.52 -163.37 37.99
#